data_4e2a5d244b09e81d9930830c533df504
#
_entry.id   4e2a5d244b09e81d9930830c533df504
#
_cell.length_a   1.000
_cell.length_b   1.000
_cell.length_c   1.000
_cell.angle_alpha   90.00
_cell.angle_beta   90.00
_cell.angle_gamma   90.00
#
_symmetry.space_group_name_H-M   'P 1'
#
loop_
_entity.id
_entity.type
_entity.pdbx_description
1 polymer ?
#
loop_
_entity_poly.entity_id
_entity_poly.type
_entity_poly.pdbx_seq_one_letter_code
_entity_poly.pdbx_strand_id
1 'polypeptide(L)'
;LSTPPISPDYTAYQRGLAALNGLIRGERAGNDTPIDRRARAVHRMERTRRVLDALGRPQDTYATIHVTGTSGKGSTAAAIAAILTAAGYRTGLRTSPYLQVATEKLQISHRLIDGGTFASA
;
A
#
# COMPACT_ATOMS: atom_id res chain seq x y z
N LEU A 1 -9.44 29.36 -22.21
CA LEU A 1 -9.84 28.34 -21.25
C LEU A 1 -8.76 28.26 -20.17
N SER A 2 -8.98 28.95 -19.03
CA SER A 2 -8.06 28.88 -17.90
C SER A 2 -8.17 27.49 -17.24
N THR A 3 -7.05 26.78 -17.08
CA THR A 3 -6.99 25.53 -16.33
C THR A 3 -7.46 25.79 -14.89
N PRO A 4 -8.41 25.04 -14.36
CA PRO A 4 -8.84 25.21 -12.97
C PRO A 4 -7.64 25.02 -12.03
N PRO A 5 -7.57 25.72 -10.89
CA PRO A 5 -6.48 25.58 -9.94
C PRO A 5 -6.43 24.13 -9.43
N ILE A 6 -5.23 23.55 -9.42
CA ILE A 6 -4.98 22.19 -8.88
C ILE A 6 -5.31 22.24 -7.39
N SER A 7 -6.15 21.30 -6.92
CA SER A 7 -6.53 21.25 -5.51
C SER A 7 -5.30 21.00 -4.62
N PRO A 8 -5.26 21.56 -3.40
CA PRO A 8 -4.18 21.29 -2.44
C PRO A 8 -4.00 19.79 -2.15
N ASP A 9 -5.10 19.03 -2.16
CA ASP A 9 -5.09 17.58 -1.96
C ASP A 9 -4.37 16.84 -3.10
N TYR A 10 -4.58 17.27 -4.36
CA TYR A 10 -3.86 16.71 -5.51
C TYR A 10 -2.37 17.02 -5.45
N THR A 11 -1.98 18.20 -5.01
CA THR A 11 -0.57 18.58 -4.84
C THR A 11 0.09 17.76 -3.75
N ALA A 12 -0.57 17.52 -2.63
CA ALA A 12 -0.10 16.66 -1.56
C ALA A 12 0.06 15.21 -2.05
N TYR A 13 -0.93 14.68 -2.77
CA TYR A 13 -0.86 13.36 -3.40
C TYR A 13 0.36 13.21 -4.33
N GLN A 14 0.63 14.20 -5.20
CA GLN A 14 1.77 14.15 -6.11
C GLN A 14 3.11 14.15 -5.37
N ARG A 15 3.23 14.89 -4.27
CA ARG A 15 4.43 14.88 -3.43
C ARG A 15 4.66 13.52 -2.80
N GLY A 16 3.63 12.92 -2.19
CA GLY A 16 3.71 11.57 -1.60
C GLY A 16 4.06 10.51 -2.64
N LEU A 17 3.46 10.58 -3.84
CA LEU A 17 3.77 9.68 -4.93
C LEU A 17 5.22 9.83 -5.43
N ALA A 18 5.73 11.05 -5.53
CA ALA A 18 7.12 11.31 -5.93
C ALA A 18 8.11 10.76 -4.90
N ALA A 19 7.85 10.96 -3.61
CA ALA A 19 8.66 10.39 -2.52
C ALA A 19 8.67 8.85 -2.58
N LEU A 20 7.50 8.23 -2.70
CA LEU A 20 7.37 6.78 -2.83
C LEU A 20 8.13 6.23 -4.04
N ASN A 21 7.99 6.87 -5.20
CA ASN A 21 8.71 6.47 -6.41
C ASN A 21 10.23 6.66 -6.28
N GLY A 22 10.70 7.65 -5.54
CA GLY A 22 12.10 7.85 -5.20
C GLY A 22 12.68 6.69 -4.39
N LEU A 23 11.92 6.17 -3.43
CA LEU A 23 12.31 5.01 -2.61
C LEU A 23 12.34 3.70 -3.44
N ILE A 24 11.45 3.56 -4.43
CA ILE A 24 11.34 2.34 -5.23
C ILE A 24 12.42 2.26 -6.33
N ARG A 25 12.90 3.40 -6.83
CA ARG A 25 13.86 3.45 -7.96
C ARG A 25 15.26 2.89 -7.63
N GLY A 26 15.59 2.65 -6.39
CA GLY A 26 16.93 2.22 -5.95
C GLY A 26 17.37 0.80 -6.34
N GLU A 27 16.47 -0.07 -6.81
CA GLU A 27 16.80 -1.49 -7.01
C GLU A 27 16.18 -2.13 -8.27
N ARG A 28 16.31 -1.51 -9.44
CA ARG A 28 16.11 -2.23 -10.69
C ARG A 28 17.41 -2.88 -11.12
N ALA A 29 17.69 -4.06 -10.59
CA ALA A 29 18.77 -4.89 -11.09
C ALA A 29 18.32 -5.63 -12.35
N GLY A 30 19.12 -5.52 -13.43
CA GLY A 30 19.01 -6.38 -14.59
C GLY A 30 19.39 -7.83 -14.26
N ASN A 31 19.06 -8.75 -15.12
CA ASN A 31 19.48 -10.17 -15.21
C ASN A 31 19.78 -10.93 -13.89
N ASP A 32 18.81 -10.91 -12.96
CA ASP A 32 18.93 -11.63 -11.72
C ASP A 32 18.71 -13.13 -11.87
N THR A 33 19.59 -13.92 -11.26
CA THR A 33 19.37 -15.33 -11.06
C THR A 33 18.24 -15.59 -10.05
N PRO A 34 17.64 -16.80 -10.02
CA PRO A 34 16.67 -17.18 -8.98
C PRO A 34 17.24 -17.07 -7.56
N ILE A 35 18.54 -17.32 -7.39
CA ILE A 35 19.25 -17.22 -6.10
C ILE A 35 19.33 -15.75 -5.67
N ASP A 36 19.70 -14.85 -6.57
CA ASP A 36 19.77 -13.41 -6.28
C ASP A 36 18.39 -12.84 -5.91
N ARG A 37 17.34 -13.30 -6.59
CA ARG A 37 15.95 -12.91 -6.28
C ARG A 37 15.55 -13.34 -4.86
N ARG A 38 15.93 -14.56 -4.44
CA ARG A 38 15.65 -15.07 -3.09
C ARG A 38 16.44 -14.30 -2.02
N ALA A 39 17.72 -14.08 -2.23
CA ALA A 39 18.58 -13.34 -1.30
C ALA A 39 18.05 -11.90 -1.11
N ARG A 40 17.65 -11.22 -2.20
CA ARG A 40 17.04 -9.89 -2.10
C ARG A 40 15.67 -9.88 -1.44
N ALA A 41 14.87 -10.92 -1.62
CA ALA A 41 13.60 -11.05 -0.90
C ALA A 41 13.83 -11.12 0.61
N VAL A 42 14.79 -11.93 1.06
CA VAL A 42 15.18 -12.04 2.48
C VAL A 42 15.67 -10.69 3.01
N HIS A 43 16.54 -10.03 2.28
CA HIS A 43 17.06 -8.70 2.68
C HIS A 43 15.96 -7.64 2.77
N ARG A 44 14.99 -7.63 1.83
CA ARG A 44 13.82 -6.74 1.92
C ARG A 44 12.97 -7.02 3.14
N MET A 45 12.71 -8.28 3.45
CA MET A 45 11.96 -8.66 4.65
C MET A 45 12.67 -8.19 5.93
N GLU A 46 13.99 -8.35 6.00
CA GLU A 46 14.79 -7.90 7.13
C GLU A 46 14.71 -6.37 7.32
N ARG A 47 14.86 -5.61 6.23
CA ARG A 47 14.67 -4.15 6.27
C ARG A 47 13.27 -3.76 6.73
N THR A 48 12.24 -4.42 6.20
CA THR A 48 10.85 -4.15 6.59
C THR A 48 10.65 -4.43 8.08
N ARG A 49 11.18 -5.54 8.58
CA ARG A 49 11.11 -5.88 10.01
C ARG A 49 11.75 -4.80 10.89
N ARG A 50 12.95 -4.33 10.54
CA ARG A 50 13.62 -3.24 11.28
C ARG A 50 12.81 -1.95 11.32
N VAL A 51 12.18 -1.58 10.19
CA VAL A 51 11.29 -0.41 10.15
C VAL A 51 10.08 -0.62 11.05
N LEU A 52 9.44 -1.77 11.00
CA LEU A 52 8.29 -2.08 11.85
C LEU A 52 8.66 -2.10 13.33
N ASP A 53 9.83 -2.64 13.68
CA ASP A 53 10.33 -2.63 15.06
C ASP A 53 10.59 -1.19 15.55
N ALA A 54 11.18 -0.33 14.70
CA ALA A 54 11.40 1.08 15.01
C ALA A 54 10.09 1.88 15.18
N LEU A 55 9.02 1.46 14.50
CA LEU A 55 7.67 2.02 14.64
C LEU A 55 6.86 1.43 15.82
N GLY A 56 7.48 0.62 16.66
CA GLY A 56 6.81 -0.01 17.82
C GLY A 56 5.91 -1.19 17.44
N ARG A 57 6.21 -1.87 16.32
CA ARG A 57 5.51 -3.08 15.85
C ARG A 57 3.99 -2.89 15.66
N PRO A 58 3.55 -1.90 14.91
CA PRO A 58 2.13 -1.62 14.74
C PRO A 58 1.34 -2.80 14.15
N GLN A 59 2.00 -3.68 13.39
CA GLN A 59 1.39 -4.89 12.79
C GLN A 59 0.89 -5.90 13.85
N ASP A 60 1.36 -5.83 15.07
CA ASP A 60 0.95 -6.74 16.16
C ASP A 60 -0.28 -6.21 16.92
N THR A 61 -0.75 -5.00 16.59
CA THR A 61 -1.88 -4.35 17.28
C THR A 61 -3.24 -4.63 16.66
N TYR A 62 -3.29 -5.29 15.51
CA TYR A 62 -4.53 -5.61 14.80
C TYR A 62 -4.49 -6.99 14.15
N ALA A 63 -5.68 -7.58 13.97
CA ALA A 63 -5.80 -8.85 13.26
C ALA A 63 -5.62 -8.66 11.76
N THR A 64 -4.95 -9.62 11.10
CA THR A 64 -4.68 -9.59 9.67
C THR A 64 -5.27 -10.83 8.97
N ILE A 65 -5.95 -10.61 7.85
CA ILE A 65 -6.40 -11.66 6.94
C ILE A 65 -5.58 -11.55 5.65
N HIS A 66 -4.81 -12.58 5.34
CA HIS A 66 -4.01 -12.63 4.13
C HIS A 66 -4.67 -13.53 3.08
N VAL A 67 -5.03 -12.94 1.92
CA VAL A 67 -5.66 -13.67 0.80
C VAL A 67 -4.60 -13.97 -0.26
N THR A 68 -4.38 -15.25 -0.54
CA THR A 68 -3.45 -15.73 -1.57
C THR A 68 -4.17 -16.52 -2.65
N GLY A 69 -3.55 -16.68 -3.81
CA GLY A 69 -4.10 -17.43 -4.96
C GLY A 69 -3.62 -16.88 -6.29
N THR A 70 -3.99 -17.54 -7.38
CA THR A 70 -3.63 -17.12 -8.74
C THR A 70 -4.54 -16.01 -9.27
N SER A 71 -5.85 -16.10 -9.02
CA SER A 71 -6.86 -15.12 -9.45
C SER A 71 -7.86 -14.82 -8.32
N GLY A 72 -8.65 -13.77 -8.44
CA GLY A 72 -9.73 -13.42 -7.52
C GLY A 72 -9.30 -12.85 -6.17
N LYS A 73 -8.01 -12.75 -5.85
CA LYS A 73 -7.50 -12.27 -4.56
C LYS A 73 -8.07 -10.93 -4.13
N GLY A 74 -8.05 -9.95 -5.04
CA GLY A 74 -8.55 -8.60 -4.76
C GLY A 74 -10.04 -8.57 -4.48
N SER A 75 -10.83 -9.29 -5.29
CA SER A 75 -12.28 -9.39 -5.11
C SER A 75 -12.65 -10.09 -3.81
N THR A 76 -11.95 -11.16 -3.47
CA THR A 76 -12.16 -11.88 -2.20
C THR A 76 -11.81 -11.00 -1.01
N ALA A 77 -10.66 -10.32 -1.04
CA ALA A 77 -10.27 -9.40 0.03
C ALA A 77 -11.25 -8.24 0.19
N ALA A 78 -11.75 -7.68 -0.92
CA ALA A 78 -12.75 -6.63 -0.90
C ALA A 78 -14.08 -7.12 -0.30
N ALA A 79 -14.56 -8.32 -0.65
CA ALA A 79 -15.76 -8.91 -0.09
C ALA A 79 -15.62 -9.13 1.43
N ILE A 80 -14.51 -9.68 1.89
CA ILE A 80 -14.22 -9.87 3.31
C ILE A 80 -14.22 -8.51 4.04
N ALA A 81 -13.56 -7.50 3.50
CA ALA A 81 -13.52 -6.16 4.08
C ALA A 81 -14.94 -5.55 4.16
N ALA A 82 -15.78 -5.76 3.13
CA ALA A 82 -17.16 -5.29 3.12
C ALA A 82 -17.99 -5.92 4.23
N ILE A 83 -17.91 -7.24 4.38
CA ILE A 83 -18.62 -7.99 5.42
C ILE A 83 -18.21 -7.52 6.81
N LEU A 84 -16.89 -7.40 7.05
CA LEU A 84 -16.37 -6.97 8.35
C LEU A 84 -16.77 -5.53 8.67
N THR A 85 -16.73 -4.62 7.67
CA THR A 85 -17.17 -3.24 7.87
C THR A 85 -18.66 -3.17 8.17
N ALA A 86 -19.49 -3.96 7.48
CA ALA A 86 -20.93 -4.05 7.75
C ALA A 86 -21.22 -4.63 9.15
N ALA A 87 -20.35 -5.50 9.65
CA ALA A 87 -20.39 -6.02 11.01
C ALA A 87 -19.86 -5.04 12.08
N GLY A 88 -19.50 -3.81 11.72
CA GLY A 88 -19.08 -2.75 12.65
C GLY A 88 -17.59 -2.71 12.92
N TYR A 89 -16.76 -3.53 12.27
CA TYR A 89 -15.32 -3.48 12.42
C TYR A 89 -14.71 -2.33 11.59
N ARG A 90 -13.69 -1.67 12.14
CA ARG A 90 -12.84 -0.77 11.37
C ARG A 90 -11.86 -1.60 10.55
N THR A 91 -12.03 -1.61 9.23
CA THR A 91 -11.22 -2.43 8.33
C THR A 91 -10.20 -1.61 7.56
N GLY A 92 -9.00 -2.17 7.39
CA GLY A 92 -8.01 -1.73 6.40
C GLY A 92 -8.00 -2.72 5.23
N LEU A 93 -8.12 -2.25 4.00
CA LEU A 93 -8.01 -3.08 2.81
C LEU A 93 -6.81 -2.65 1.97
N ARG A 94 -5.91 -3.59 1.67
CA ARG A 94 -4.81 -3.40 0.73
C ARG A 94 -4.95 -4.33 -0.46
N THR A 95 -5.03 -3.75 -1.66
CA THR A 95 -5.09 -4.49 -2.92
C THR A 95 -4.02 -4.04 -3.91
N SER A 96 -3.72 -4.87 -4.90
CA SER A 96 -2.90 -4.55 -6.06
C SER A 96 -3.27 -5.44 -7.26
N PRO A 97 -3.15 -4.94 -8.49
CA PRO A 97 -2.74 -3.59 -8.88
C PRO A 97 -3.81 -2.54 -8.53
N TYR A 98 -3.45 -1.25 -8.59
CA TYR A 98 -4.43 -0.15 -8.60
C TYR A 98 -4.81 0.18 -10.05
N LEU A 99 -5.98 0.77 -10.25
CA LEU A 99 -6.52 1.08 -11.58
C LEU A 99 -6.15 2.49 -12.03
N GLN A 100 -6.32 3.49 -11.19
CA GLN A 100 -6.15 4.90 -11.53
C GLN A 100 -5.12 5.61 -10.64
N VAL A 101 -5.26 5.49 -9.33
CA VAL A 101 -4.43 6.23 -8.37
C VAL A 101 -3.83 5.33 -7.30
N ALA A 102 -2.63 5.68 -6.83
CA ALA A 102 -1.87 4.85 -5.88
C ALA A 102 -2.60 4.67 -4.54
N THR A 103 -3.43 5.62 -4.12
CA THR A 103 -4.23 5.56 -2.90
C THR A 103 -5.29 4.46 -2.93
N GLU A 104 -5.69 3.97 -4.11
CA GLU A 104 -6.59 2.80 -4.22
C GLU A 104 -6.03 1.53 -3.56
N LYS A 105 -4.70 1.46 -3.42
CA LYS A 105 -4.04 0.34 -2.72
C LYS A 105 -4.39 0.26 -1.24
N LEU A 106 -4.84 1.36 -0.65
CA LEU A 106 -5.13 1.48 0.77
C LEU A 106 -6.49 2.11 0.99
N GLN A 107 -7.39 1.37 1.61
CA GLN A 107 -8.71 1.85 1.97
C GLN A 107 -8.96 1.61 3.46
N ILE A 108 -9.62 2.53 4.12
CA ILE A 108 -10.08 2.38 5.51
C ILE A 108 -11.60 2.43 5.51
N SER A 109 -12.25 1.36 5.92
CA SER A 109 -13.71 1.21 5.93
C SER A 109 -14.35 1.64 4.60
N HIS A 110 -13.82 1.11 3.47
CA HIS A 110 -14.22 1.40 2.08
C HIS A 110 -13.95 2.83 1.59
N ARG A 111 -13.25 3.66 2.35
CA ARG A 111 -12.87 5.01 1.90
C ARG A 111 -11.40 5.01 1.50
N LEU A 112 -11.10 5.62 0.38
CA LEU A 112 -9.71 5.90 -0.01
C LEU A 112 -9.11 6.86 1.02
N ILE A 113 -7.83 6.71 1.31
CA ILE A 113 -7.10 7.74 2.05
C ILE A 113 -6.97 8.98 1.18
N ASP A 114 -7.15 10.16 1.78
CA ASP A 114 -6.97 11.42 1.08
C ASP A 114 -5.49 11.71 0.78
N GLY A 115 -5.25 12.66 -0.14
CA GLY A 115 -3.90 12.97 -0.60
C GLY A 115 -3.01 13.56 0.51
N GLY A 116 -3.58 14.28 1.47
CA GLY A 116 -2.87 14.83 2.63
C GLY A 116 -2.38 13.71 3.56
N THR A 117 -3.27 12.80 3.92
CA THR A 117 -2.94 11.61 4.73
C THR A 117 -1.89 10.75 4.03
N PHE A 118 -2.02 10.53 2.71
CA PHE A 118 -1.05 9.76 1.92
C PHE A 118 0.34 10.41 1.90
N ALA A 119 0.41 11.74 1.88
CA ALA A 119 1.69 12.47 1.83
C ALA A 119 2.39 12.56 3.19
N SER A 120 1.66 12.41 4.30
CA SER A 120 2.17 12.51 5.66
C SER A 120 2.54 11.16 6.29
N ALA A 121 2.20 10.06 5.62
CA ALA A 121 2.52 8.71 6.06
C ALA A 121 3.92 8.27 5.62
#